data_3ed2098e9e4da3192ffc13e2f173b22d
#
_entry.id   3ed2098e9e4da3192ffc13e2f173b22d
#
_cell.length_a   1.000
_cell.length_b   1.000
_cell.length_c   1.000
_cell.angle_alpha   90.00
_cell.angle_beta   90.00
_cell.angle_gamma   90.00
#
_symmetry.space_group_name_H-M   'P 1'
#
loop_
_entity.id
_entity.type
_entity.pdbx_description
1 polymer ?
#
loop_
_entity_poly.entity_id
_entity_poly.type
_entity_poly.pdbx_seq_one_letter_code
_entity_poly.pdbx_strand_id
1 'polypeptide(L)'
;MAIFIEDRNAGIYHRFAEMFTEFRDPDSLEITRVFGDMAVEERRHGGVLQEKYQERYGNASCVLTEEDLQDTIEVPRLDHGDVFRDPTTAKDSRREPALQVALAVERSAQNYYSRLAEQTKDTHLRGLYNELGTMEEGHVAYL
;
A
#
# COMPACT_ATOMS: atom_id res chain seq x y z
N MET A 1 0.41 6.61 11.92
CA MET A 1 1.25 5.63 11.17
C MET A 1 0.41 4.84 10.16
N ALA A 2 -0.68 4.16 10.56
CA ALA A 2 -1.51 3.38 9.62
C ALA A 2 -2.02 4.23 8.43
N ILE A 3 -2.58 5.41 8.66
CA ILE A 3 -3.03 6.32 7.60
C ILE A 3 -1.91 6.64 6.62
N PHE A 4 -0.71 6.90 7.12
CA PHE A 4 0.46 7.18 6.29
C PHE A 4 0.84 5.98 5.42
N ILE A 5 0.73 4.77 5.95
CA ILE A 5 0.98 3.53 5.20
C ILE A 5 0.00 3.40 4.02
N GLU A 6 -1.30 3.61 4.27
CA GLU A 6 -2.33 3.52 3.23
C GLU A 6 -2.11 4.58 2.13
N ASP A 7 -1.85 5.82 2.50
CA ASP A 7 -1.59 6.90 1.54
C ASP A 7 -0.34 6.61 0.70
N ARG A 8 0.71 6.10 1.33
CA ARG A 8 1.94 5.71 0.65
C ARG A 8 1.70 4.56 -0.34
N ASN A 9 0.99 3.52 0.08
CA ASN A 9 0.69 2.38 -0.76
C ASN A 9 -0.18 2.79 -1.95
N ALA A 10 -1.20 3.61 -1.73
CA ALA A 10 -2.00 4.18 -2.82
C ALA A 10 -1.14 4.94 -3.84
N GLY A 11 -0.17 5.71 -3.37
CA GLY A 11 0.78 6.44 -4.22
C GLY A 11 1.66 5.51 -5.06
N ILE A 12 2.13 4.41 -4.48
CA ILE A 12 2.93 3.38 -5.18
C ILE A 12 2.10 2.77 -6.32
N TYR A 13 0.89 2.33 -6.04
CA TYR A 13 0.03 1.68 -7.04
C TYR A 13 -0.42 2.65 -8.13
N HIS A 14 -0.66 3.89 -7.78
CA HIS A 14 -0.95 4.92 -8.79
C HIS A 14 0.21 5.10 -9.78
N ARG A 15 1.44 5.17 -9.29
CA ARG A 15 2.63 5.26 -10.14
C ARG A 15 2.82 4.03 -11.01
N PHE A 16 2.55 2.84 -10.50
CA PHE A 16 2.60 1.61 -11.29
C PHE A 16 1.53 1.62 -12.40
N ALA A 17 0.31 2.03 -12.08
CA ALA A 17 -0.75 2.15 -13.06
C ALA A 17 -0.35 3.14 -14.19
N GLU A 18 0.19 4.30 -13.84
CA GLU A 18 0.68 5.27 -14.83
C GLU A 18 1.78 4.68 -15.72
N MET A 19 2.75 3.99 -15.12
CA MET A 19 3.87 3.39 -15.85
C MET A 19 3.38 2.36 -16.88
N PHE A 20 2.48 1.46 -16.51
CA PHE A 20 1.99 0.42 -17.41
C PHE A 20 1.00 0.97 -18.46
N THR A 21 0.33 2.09 -18.20
CA THR A 21 -0.54 2.75 -19.17
C THR A 21 0.22 3.17 -20.45
N GLU A 22 1.50 3.50 -20.34
CA GLU A 22 2.32 3.95 -21.46
C GLU A 22 2.54 2.87 -22.53
N PHE A 23 2.48 1.60 -22.16
CA PHE A 23 2.73 0.49 -23.10
C PHE A 23 1.56 0.16 -24.03
N ARG A 24 0.34 0.51 -23.70
CA ARG A 24 -0.89 0.41 -24.51
C ARG A 24 -1.22 -0.96 -25.11
N ASP A 25 -0.60 -2.02 -24.68
CA ASP A 25 -0.96 -3.38 -25.06
C ASP A 25 -1.99 -3.98 -24.09
N PRO A 26 -2.76 -5.02 -24.48
CA PRO A 26 -3.82 -5.57 -23.63
C PRO A 26 -3.36 -6.03 -22.25
N ASP A 27 -2.20 -6.67 -22.15
CA ASP A 27 -1.67 -7.19 -20.88
C ASP A 27 -1.28 -6.04 -19.95
N SER A 28 -0.65 -5.00 -20.49
CA SER A 28 -0.29 -3.80 -19.72
C SER A 28 -1.52 -3.01 -19.28
N LEU A 29 -2.57 -2.96 -20.08
CA LEU A 29 -3.83 -2.32 -19.70
C LEU A 29 -4.52 -3.08 -18.57
N GLU A 30 -4.44 -4.40 -18.55
CA GLU A 30 -4.96 -5.20 -17.44
C GLU A 30 -4.17 -4.93 -16.15
N ILE A 31 -2.84 -4.90 -16.22
CA ILE A 31 -1.97 -4.55 -15.09
C ILE A 31 -2.27 -3.12 -14.60
N THR A 32 -2.45 -2.17 -15.50
CA THR A 32 -2.86 -0.81 -15.18
C THR A 32 -4.16 -0.77 -14.39
N ARG A 33 -5.14 -1.56 -14.79
CA ARG A 33 -6.43 -1.65 -14.09
C ARG A 33 -6.25 -2.22 -12.69
N VAL A 34 -5.51 -3.32 -12.55
CA VAL A 34 -5.22 -3.95 -11.26
C VAL A 34 -4.61 -2.95 -10.28
N PHE A 35 -3.55 -2.27 -10.66
CA PHE A 35 -2.91 -1.28 -9.79
C PHE A 35 -3.78 -0.05 -9.55
N GLY A 36 -4.58 0.36 -10.52
CA GLY A 36 -5.56 1.43 -10.36
C GLY A 36 -6.61 1.09 -9.31
N ASP A 37 -7.17 -0.11 -9.36
CA ASP A 37 -8.15 -0.61 -8.40
C ASP A 37 -7.53 -0.72 -7.00
N MET A 38 -6.31 -1.21 -6.89
CA MET A 38 -5.58 -1.27 -5.62
C MET A 38 -5.33 0.12 -5.04
N ALA A 39 -4.96 1.10 -5.85
CA ALA A 39 -4.79 2.48 -5.39
C ALA A 39 -6.09 3.06 -4.81
N VAL A 40 -7.23 2.75 -5.41
CA VAL A 40 -8.55 3.17 -4.90
C VAL A 40 -8.86 2.50 -3.57
N GLU A 41 -8.61 1.20 -3.44
CA GLU A 41 -8.83 0.45 -2.20
C GLU A 41 -7.97 0.98 -1.06
N GLU A 42 -6.67 1.25 -1.31
CA GLU A 42 -5.77 1.82 -0.29
C GLU A 42 -6.26 3.19 0.19
N ARG A 43 -6.74 4.05 -0.72
CA ARG A 43 -7.34 5.33 -0.32
C ARG A 43 -8.61 5.15 0.51
N ARG A 44 -9.40 4.14 0.21
CA ARG A 44 -10.61 3.82 1.01
C ARG A 44 -10.22 3.37 2.40
N HIS A 45 -9.20 2.52 2.56
CA HIS A 45 -8.67 2.11 3.86
C HIS A 45 -8.16 3.34 4.64
N GLY A 46 -7.40 4.20 4.00
CA GLY A 46 -6.92 5.45 4.60
C GLY A 46 -8.06 6.35 5.07
N GLY A 47 -9.16 6.43 4.30
CA GLY A 47 -10.36 7.19 4.66
C GLY A 47 -11.05 6.65 5.92
N VAL A 48 -11.20 5.32 6.02
CA VAL A 48 -11.77 4.67 7.21
C VAL A 48 -10.90 4.95 8.44
N LEU A 49 -9.59 4.82 8.32
CA LEU A 49 -8.65 5.11 9.40
C LEU A 49 -8.69 6.58 9.81
N GLN A 50 -8.80 7.49 8.84
CA GLN A 50 -8.90 8.93 9.09
C GLN A 50 -10.17 9.26 9.89
N GLU A 51 -11.32 8.70 9.55
CA GLU A 51 -12.54 8.85 10.30
C GLU A 51 -12.39 8.38 11.75
N LYS A 52 -11.83 7.18 11.95
CA LYS A 52 -11.60 6.62 13.29
C LYS A 52 -10.64 7.46 14.11
N TYR A 53 -9.59 7.98 13.48
CA TYR A 53 -8.65 8.89 14.14
C TYR A 53 -9.32 10.18 14.58
N GLN A 54 -10.14 10.80 13.72
CA GLN A 54 -10.86 12.03 14.04
C GLN A 54 -11.88 11.82 15.15
N GLU A 55 -12.63 10.72 15.15
CA GLU A 55 -13.57 10.37 16.22
C GLU A 55 -12.87 10.26 17.58
N ARG A 56 -11.63 9.79 17.62
CA ARG A 56 -10.91 9.52 18.86
C ARG A 56 -10.05 10.70 19.34
N TYR A 57 -9.40 11.40 18.43
CA TYR A 57 -8.38 12.42 18.73
C TYR A 57 -8.74 13.81 18.21
N GLY A 58 -9.83 13.96 17.49
CA GLY A 58 -10.23 15.22 16.86
C GLY A 58 -9.26 15.63 15.75
N ASN A 59 -9.01 16.93 15.62
CA ASN A 59 -8.19 17.51 14.56
C ASN A 59 -6.68 17.56 14.91
N ALA A 60 -6.23 16.79 15.90
CA ALA A 60 -4.81 16.73 16.22
C ALA A 60 -4.00 16.23 15.01
N SER A 61 -2.99 16.99 14.58
CA SER A 61 -2.13 16.59 13.48
C SER A 61 -0.89 15.86 13.98
N CYS A 62 -0.51 14.80 13.27
CA CYS A 62 0.74 14.08 13.46
C CYS A 62 1.51 14.11 12.14
N VAL A 63 2.73 14.64 12.16
CA VAL A 63 3.61 14.65 10.99
C VAL A 63 4.52 13.42 11.07
N LEU A 64 4.40 12.53 10.09
CA LEU A 64 5.22 11.32 9.97
C LEU A 64 6.12 11.41 8.74
N THR A 65 7.27 10.76 8.81
CA THR A 65 8.26 10.72 7.74
C THR A 65 8.45 9.29 7.23
N GLU A 66 9.13 9.15 6.09
CA GLU A 66 9.54 7.82 5.58
C GLU A 66 10.46 7.09 6.56
N GLU A 67 11.26 7.82 7.35
CA GLU A 67 12.12 7.23 8.38
C GLU A 67 11.28 6.60 9.50
N ASP A 68 10.24 7.30 9.96
CA ASP A 68 9.31 6.77 10.97
C ASP A 68 8.64 5.48 10.47
N LEU A 69 8.33 5.41 9.18
CA LEU A 69 7.76 4.23 8.56
C LEU A 69 8.75 3.06 8.52
N GLN A 70 10.00 3.33 8.12
CA GLN A 70 11.05 2.30 8.04
C GLN A 70 11.39 1.69 9.40
N ASP A 71 11.30 2.47 10.48
CA ASP A 71 11.49 1.98 11.84
C ASP A 71 10.33 1.08 12.33
N THR A 72 9.17 1.18 11.69
CA THR A 72 7.94 0.50 12.10
C THR A 72 7.68 -0.77 11.29
N ILE A 73 7.90 -0.72 9.99
CA ILE A 73 7.67 -1.85 9.08
C ILE A 73 8.83 -1.99 8.10
N GLU A 74 9.01 -3.19 7.60
CA GLU A 74 9.91 -3.43 6.48
C GLU A 74 9.27 -2.90 5.19
N VAL A 75 9.85 -1.83 4.65
CA VAL A 75 9.35 -1.16 3.46
C VAL A 75 10.34 -1.36 2.31
N PRO A 76 9.89 -1.86 1.16
CA PRO A 76 10.73 -1.90 -0.03
C PRO A 76 11.19 -0.50 -0.40
N ARG A 77 12.48 -0.33 -0.62
CA ARG A 77 13.03 0.93 -1.10
C ARG A 77 12.73 1.07 -2.58
N LEU A 78 11.91 2.04 -2.93
CA LEU A 78 11.57 2.33 -4.33
C LEU A 78 12.77 2.88 -5.12
N ASP A 79 13.73 3.46 -4.45
CA ASP A 79 14.97 3.96 -5.04
C ASP A 79 15.93 2.86 -5.47
N HIS A 80 15.80 1.65 -4.94
CA HIS A 80 16.57 0.47 -5.36
C HIS A 80 15.86 -0.34 -6.45
N GLY A 81 14.58 -0.12 -6.65
CA GLY A 81 13.86 -0.72 -7.76
C GLY A 81 14.06 0.12 -9.01
N ASP A 82 14.85 -0.36 -9.94
CA ASP A 82 15.05 0.27 -11.27
C ASP A 82 13.75 0.35 -12.09
N VAL A 83 12.62 -0.04 -11.49
CA VAL A 83 11.29 -0.04 -12.10
C VAL A 83 10.93 1.34 -12.69
N PHE A 84 11.41 2.43 -12.06
CA PHE A 84 11.11 3.79 -12.47
C PHE A 84 12.27 4.53 -13.15
N ARG A 85 13.48 3.95 -13.16
CA ARG A 85 14.71 4.68 -13.53
C ARG A 85 15.07 4.63 -14.99
N ASP A 86 14.72 3.58 -15.69
CA ASP A 86 15.10 3.39 -17.08
C ASP A 86 13.88 3.30 -17.99
N PRO A 87 13.54 4.41 -18.72
CA PRO A 87 12.43 4.40 -19.66
C PRO A 87 12.65 3.48 -20.86
N THR A 88 13.89 3.00 -21.09
CA THR A 88 14.21 2.06 -22.16
C THR A 88 14.05 0.61 -21.77
N THR A 89 13.86 0.31 -20.47
CA THR A 89 13.64 -1.05 -19.99
C THR A 89 12.37 -1.61 -20.59
N ALA A 90 12.47 -2.80 -21.18
CA ALA A 90 11.33 -3.49 -21.78
C ALA A 90 10.21 -3.73 -20.74
N LYS A 91 8.98 -3.66 -21.20
CA LYS A 91 7.76 -3.83 -20.35
C LYS A 91 7.82 -5.09 -19.49
N ASP A 92 8.27 -6.23 -20.06
CA ASP A 92 8.35 -7.50 -19.36
C ASP A 92 9.38 -7.48 -18.22
N SER A 93 10.44 -6.66 -18.37
CA SER A 93 11.44 -6.44 -17.33
C SER A 93 10.94 -5.59 -16.16
N ARG A 94 9.83 -4.85 -16.32
CA ARG A 94 9.22 -4.02 -15.27
C ARG A 94 8.10 -4.73 -14.51
N ARG A 95 7.44 -5.68 -15.18
CA ARG A 95 6.30 -6.40 -14.62
C ARG A 95 6.66 -7.15 -13.33
N GLU A 96 7.68 -7.98 -13.38
CA GLU A 96 8.11 -8.78 -12.23
C GLU A 96 8.59 -7.92 -11.06
N PRO A 97 9.48 -6.94 -11.23
CA PRO A 97 9.86 -6.04 -10.15
C PRO A 97 8.67 -5.29 -9.53
N ALA A 98 7.72 -4.80 -10.32
CA ALA A 98 6.53 -4.13 -9.82
C ALA A 98 5.66 -5.06 -8.96
N LEU A 99 5.45 -6.30 -9.39
CA LEU A 99 4.72 -7.31 -8.62
C LEU A 99 5.44 -7.68 -7.32
N GLN A 100 6.76 -7.80 -7.34
CA GLN A 100 7.56 -8.08 -6.14
C GLN A 100 7.45 -6.94 -5.12
N VAL A 101 7.52 -5.69 -5.56
CA VAL A 101 7.32 -4.52 -4.69
C VAL A 101 5.91 -4.53 -4.11
N ALA A 102 4.89 -4.73 -4.94
CA ALA A 102 3.49 -4.77 -4.50
C ALA A 102 3.26 -5.85 -3.44
N LEU A 103 3.72 -7.07 -3.68
CA LEU A 103 3.61 -8.18 -2.72
C LEU A 103 4.32 -7.88 -1.40
N ALA A 104 5.51 -7.28 -1.44
CA ALA A 104 6.25 -6.91 -0.23
C ALA A 104 5.52 -5.82 0.56
N VAL A 105 4.95 -4.83 -0.11
CA VAL A 105 4.14 -3.76 0.48
C VAL A 105 2.92 -4.33 1.20
N GLU A 106 2.15 -5.19 0.53
CA GLU A 106 0.95 -5.82 1.09
C GLU A 106 1.25 -6.70 2.30
N ARG A 107 2.28 -7.53 2.20
CA ARG A 107 2.70 -8.38 3.32
C ARG A 107 3.18 -7.58 4.52
N SER A 108 3.88 -6.48 4.27
CA SER A 108 4.32 -5.59 5.34
C SER A 108 3.14 -4.91 6.04
N ALA A 109 2.14 -4.47 5.28
CA ALA A 109 0.92 -3.89 5.82
C ALA A 109 0.11 -4.92 6.61
N GLN A 110 -0.07 -6.13 6.07
CA GLN A 110 -0.74 -7.24 6.75
C GLN A 110 -0.08 -7.55 8.10
N ASN A 111 1.24 -7.70 8.12
CA ASN A 111 2.00 -7.95 9.34
C ASN A 111 1.87 -6.81 10.36
N TYR A 112 1.87 -5.57 9.88
CA TYR A 112 1.69 -4.39 10.71
C TYR A 112 0.33 -4.39 11.41
N TYR A 113 -0.75 -4.61 10.65
CA TYR A 113 -2.10 -4.67 11.23
C TYR A 113 -2.28 -5.84 12.19
N SER A 114 -1.71 -7.00 11.88
CA SER A 114 -1.73 -8.16 12.80
C SER A 114 -1.06 -7.83 14.13
N ARG A 115 0.08 -7.16 14.10
CA ARG A 115 0.78 -6.72 15.33
C ARG A 115 -0.02 -5.68 16.11
N LEU A 116 -0.63 -4.72 15.43
CA LEU A 116 -1.49 -3.73 16.09
C LEU A 116 -2.70 -4.38 16.76
N ALA A 117 -3.32 -5.37 16.10
CA ALA A 117 -4.45 -6.12 16.67
C ALA A 117 -4.05 -6.88 17.93
N GLU A 118 -2.85 -7.46 17.94
CA GLU A 118 -2.31 -8.19 19.11
C GLU A 118 -1.97 -7.26 20.28
N GLN A 119 -1.45 -6.07 19.99
CA GLN A 119 -0.94 -5.13 20.99
C GLN A 119 -2.02 -4.24 21.59
N THR A 120 -3.11 -3.98 20.87
CA THR A 120 -4.18 -3.08 21.35
C THR A 120 -5.04 -3.76 22.42
N LYS A 121 -5.39 -2.99 23.45
CA LYS A 121 -6.37 -3.40 24.48
C LYS A 121 -7.79 -2.97 24.13
N ASP A 122 -7.95 -2.11 23.13
CA ASP A 122 -9.24 -1.62 22.69
C ASP A 122 -9.87 -2.63 21.72
N THR A 123 -11.04 -3.18 22.08
CA THR A 123 -11.71 -4.21 21.27
C THR A 123 -12.21 -3.70 19.94
N HIS A 124 -12.60 -2.42 19.84
CA HIS A 124 -13.03 -1.80 18.59
C HIS A 124 -11.85 -1.62 17.63
N LEU A 125 -10.72 -1.14 18.12
CA LEU A 125 -9.51 -1.01 17.34
C LEU A 125 -8.97 -2.38 16.90
N ARG A 126 -9.04 -3.38 17.76
CA ARG A 126 -8.64 -4.74 17.39
C ARG A 126 -9.47 -5.27 16.23
N GLY A 127 -10.79 -5.08 16.27
CA GLY A 127 -11.70 -5.46 15.20
C GLY A 127 -11.33 -4.75 13.89
N LEU A 128 -11.08 -3.45 13.93
CA LEU A 128 -10.66 -2.67 12.78
C LEU A 128 -9.32 -3.17 12.20
N TYR A 129 -8.32 -3.39 13.02
CA TYR A 129 -7.00 -3.88 12.56
C TYR A 129 -7.07 -5.29 11.98
N ASN A 130 -7.88 -6.17 12.56
CA ASN A 130 -8.11 -7.49 12.00
C ASN A 130 -8.81 -7.42 10.62
N GLU A 131 -9.78 -6.54 10.48
CA GLU A 131 -10.47 -6.31 9.21
C GLU A 131 -9.51 -5.79 8.14
N LEU A 132 -8.69 -4.79 8.47
CA LEU A 132 -7.67 -4.26 7.56
C LEU A 132 -6.64 -5.35 7.19
N GLY A 133 -6.17 -6.12 8.13
CA GLY A 133 -5.25 -7.24 7.87
C GLY A 133 -5.84 -8.27 6.92
N THR A 134 -7.14 -8.58 7.04
CA THR A 134 -7.85 -9.47 6.11
C THR A 134 -7.96 -8.87 4.71
N MET A 135 -8.18 -7.56 4.60
CA MET A 135 -8.21 -6.86 3.31
C MET A 135 -6.84 -6.92 2.61
N GLU A 136 -5.75 -6.70 3.35
CA GLU A 136 -4.39 -6.82 2.82
C GLU A 136 -4.06 -8.25 2.37
N GLU A 137 -4.55 -9.26 3.09
CA GLU A 137 -4.45 -10.66 2.66
C GLU A 137 -5.17 -10.88 1.32
N GLY A 138 -6.32 -10.25 1.14
CA GLY A 138 -7.05 -10.26 -0.12
C GLY A 138 -6.25 -9.63 -1.27
N HIS A 139 -5.55 -8.53 -1.01
CA HIS A 139 -4.66 -7.90 -2.00
C HIS A 139 -3.49 -8.81 -2.38
N VAL A 140 -2.86 -9.48 -1.42
CA VAL A 140 -1.79 -10.46 -1.70
C VAL A 140 -2.32 -11.58 -2.62
N ALA A 141 -3.51 -12.09 -2.37
CA ALA A 141 -4.11 -13.13 -3.19
C ALA A 141 -4.50 -12.64 -4.59
N TYR A 142 -4.86 -11.36 -4.72
CA TYR A 142 -5.23 -10.73 -6.00
C TYR A 142 -4.01 -10.50 -6.90
N LEU A 143 -2.84 -10.27 -6.33
CA LEU A 143 -1.58 -10.11 -7.07
C LEU A 143 -1.02 -11.46 -7.51
#